data_ac301c0c4a9a6fdc4846f4345861c951
#
_entry.id   ac301c0c4a9a6fdc4846f4345861c951
#
_cell.length_a   1.000
_cell.length_b   1.000
_cell.length_c   1.000
_cell.angle_alpha   90.00
_cell.angle_beta   90.00
_cell.angle_gamma   90.00
#
_symmetry.space_group_name_H-M   'P 1'
#
loop_
_entity.id
_entity.type
_entity.pdbx_description
1 polymer ?
#
loop_
_entity_poly.entity_id
_entity_poly.type
_entity_poly.pdbx_seq_one_letter_code
_entity_poly.pdbx_strand_id
1 'polypeptide(L)'
;MEIDPWASKGIKNYDEICEKFGLEKIDHTTLPEPTHLHRRGIIFAHRDLDSILNARKAGKPFGVLSGLMPSGQMHLGHKMVIDQARWFQDLGGDVTIAVADLEAHATRGLSLEKCRKYAVEEYISNYAGMGLNPDKTSIYFQSERAIVQKMGFTLGTKTNLSEMEAIYGFSGKTSLAHVQSPLVQAGDIVHPQLESYGGLRPIVVPVGMDQDPHIRLTRGMVSKTNWFNVNKNKLGNLTIGLSIQDNNQDIMGMRDDGGVDKTQRKIIIDKAISAINKAGYNQINSNPKHGTIDIKDATAENYSEIQYELLSLERQLGGMGLMQPSSTYHQFAVGMTGGKMSSSMPETTIFLNDSMKTIEKKIKSSFSGGQPTVEEHRKKGGNPDIDVAYQYLRYFFEENDNESVSYTHLTLPTNREV
;
A
#
# COMPACT_ATOMS: atom_id res chain seq x y z
N MET A 1 -13.73 -15.33 4.34
CA MET A 1 -13.29 -14.36 5.35
C MET A 1 -13.32 -13.01 4.66
N GLU A 2 -14.20 -12.11 5.06
CA GLU A 2 -14.19 -10.72 4.56
C GLU A 2 -13.18 -9.95 5.38
N ILE A 3 -12.30 -9.22 4.71
CA ILE A 3 -11.42 -8.25 5.37
C ILE A 3 -12.18 -6.93 5.33
N ASP A 4 -12.63 -6.50 6.50
CA ASP A 4 -13.24 -5.19 6.66
C ASP A 4 -12.12 -4.14 6.88
N PRO A 5 -11.94 -3.19 5.94
CA PRO A 5 -10.91 -2.16 6.05
C PRO A 5 -11.07 -1.27 7.29
N TRP A 6 -12.27 -1.27 7.87
CA TRP A 6 -12.63 -0.43 9.03
C TRP A 6 -12.59 -1.18 10.36
N ALA A 7 -12.51 -2.54 10.33
CA ALA A 7 -12.50 -3.40 11.52
C ALA A 7 -11.51 -4.56 11.36
N SER A 8 -10.32 -4.42 11.91
CA SER A 8 -9.32 -5.50 11.94
C SER A 8 -9.69 -6.53 13.00
N LYS A 9 -10.24 -7.67 12.59
CA LYS A 9 -10.28 -8.88 13.43
C LYS A 9 -8.91 -9.55 13.35
N GLY A 10 -8.39 -10.05 14.47
CA GLY A 10 -7.08 -10.70 14.55
C GLY A 10 -6.95 -11.81 13.49
N ILE A 11 -5.99 -11.67 12.61
CA ILE A 11 -5.68 -12.62 11.54
C ILE A 11 -4.80 -13.70 12.14
N LYS A 12 -5.23 -14.98 12.03
CA LYS A 12 -4.49 -16.12 12.60
C LYS A 12 -3.63 -16.87 11.58
N ASN A 13 -3.92 -16.75 10.28
CA ASN A 13 -3.21 -17.48 9.22
C ASN A 13 -2.91 -16.56 8.03
N TYR A 14 -1.71 -16.01 7.99
CA TYR A 14 -1.28 -15.12 6.91
C TYR A 14 -0.98 -15.86 5.60
N ASP A 15 -0.63 -17.15 5.66
CA ASP A 15 -0.39 -17.97 4.47
C ASP A 15 -1.68 -18.18 3.67
N GLU A 16 -2.76 -18.55 4.36
CA GLU A 16 -4.09 -18.68 3.76
C GLU A 16 -4.57 -17.37 3.13
N ILE A 17 -4.23 -16.24 3.74
CA ILE A 17 -4.54 -14.91 3.19
C ILE A 17 -3.78 -14.66 1.91
N CYS A 18 -2.48 -14.96 1.86
CA CYS A 18 -1.69 -14.80 0.65
C CYS A 18 -2.32 -15.58 -0.52
N GLU A 19 -2.66 -16.84 -0.31
CA GLU A 19 -3.30 -17.67 -1.32
C GLU A 19 -4.67 -17.13 -1.76
N LYS A 20 -5.52 -16.78 -0.80
CA LYS A 20 -6.88 -16.33 -1.06
C LYS A 20 -6.94 -14.99 -1.80
N PHE A 21 -6.02 -14.09 -1.51
CA PHE A 21 -5.97 -12.75 -2.11
C PHE A 21 -4.95 -12.62 -3.23
N GLY A 22 -4.26 -13.70 -3.60
CA GLY A 22 -3.25 -13.70 -4.66
C GLY A 22 -2.10 -12.75 -4.36
N LEU A 23 -1.60 -12.79 -3.11
CA LEU A 23 -0.42 -12.05 -2.68
C LEU A 23 0.82 -12.91 -2.86
N GLU A 24 1.92 -12.28 -3.23
CA GLU A 24 3.23 -12.90 -3.28
C GLU A 24 3.91 -12.76 -1.91
N LYS A 25 4.53 -13.86 -1.42
CA LYS A 25 5.26 -13.84 -0.15
C LYS A 25 6.59 -13.12 -0.35
N ILE A 26 7.00 -12.35 0.65
CA ILE A 26 8.31 -11.71 0.65
C ILE A 26 9.39 -12.75 0.98
N ASP A 27 10.36 -12.89 0.07
CA ASP A 27 11.64 -13.54 0.35
C ASP A 27 12.65 -12.46 0.76
N HIS A 28 12.90 -12.35 2.05
CA HIS A 28 13.82 -11.34 2.59
C HIS A 28 15.26 -11.48 2.10
N THR A 29 15.65 -12.67 1.61
CA THR A 29 17.01 -12.91 1.10
C THR A 29 17.29 -12.23 -0.24
N THR A 30 16.21 -11.89 -0.96
CA THR A 30 16.27 -11.17 -2.25
C THR A 30 16.18 -9.65 -2.09
N LEU A 31 15.81 -9.16 -0.89
CA LEU A 31 15.65 -7.75 -0.65
C LEU A 31 16.98 -7.04 -0.42
N PRO A 32 17.15 -5.81 -0.91
CA PRO A 32 18.27 -4.98 -0.52
C PRO A 32 18.10 -4.52 0.95
N GLU A 33 19.12 -4.71 1.76
CA GLU A 33 19.19 -4.23 3.14
C GLU A 33 17.92 -4.53 3.98
N PRO A 34 17.52 -5.83 4.11
CA PRO A 34 16.28 -6.18 4.79
C PRO A 34 16.36 -5.84 6.28
N THR A 35 15.34 -5.16 6.80
CA THR A 35 15.21 -4.87 8.23
C THR A 35 14.82 -6.13 9.01
N HIS A 36 14.86 -6.05 10.35
CA HIS A 36 14.36 -7.12 11.21
C HIS A 36 12.90 -7.47 10.93
N LEU A 37 12.07 -6.49 10.52
CA LEU A 37 10.67 -6.74 10.14
C LEU A 37 10.54 -7.68 8.94
N HIS A 38 11.42 -7.55 7.96
CA HIS A 38 11.48 -8.45 6.79
C HIS A 38 12.01 -9.84 7.18
N ARG A 39 13.15 -9.88 7.88
CA ARG A 39 13.80 -11.15 8.28
C ARG A 39 12.91 -12.01 9.17
N ARG A 40 12.07 -11.39 10.00
CA ARG A 40 11.12 -12.07 10.92
C ARG A 40 9.76 -12.36 10.30
N GLY A 41 9.58 -12.08 8.99
CA GLY A 41 8.31 -12.28 8.30
C GLY A 41 7.17 -11.42 8.85
N ILE A 42 7.47 -10.30 9.50
CA ILE A 42 6.45 -9.35 9.98
C ILE A 42 5.92 -8.56 8.78
N ILE A 43 6.80 -8.12 7.89
CA ILE A 43 6.42 -7.73 6.53
C ILE A 43 6.46 -9.01 5.70
N PHE A 44 5.29 -9.55 5.38
CA PHE A 44 5.17 -10.95 4.95
C PHE A 44 4.79 -11.13 3.48
N ALA A 45 4.17 -10.12 2.86
CA ALA A 45 3.64 -10.25 1.50
C ALA A 45 3.69 -8.94 0.73
N HIS A 46 3.54 -9.03 -0.59
CA HIS A 46 3.50 -7.88 -1.48
C HIS A 46 2.57 -8.09 -2.67
N ARG A 47 2.30 -7.00 -3.37
CA ARG A 47 1.82 -6.98 -4.76
C ARG A 47 2.81 -6.18 -5.59
N ASP A 48 3.37 -6.82 -6.61
CA ASP A 48 4.21 -6.16 -7.63
C ASP A 48 5.37 -5.34 -7.04
N LEU A 49 6.04 -5.88 -5.99
CA LEU A 49 7.24 -5.25 -5.41
C LEU A 49 8.40 -5.22 -6.40
N ASP A 50 8.43 -6.17 -7.34
CA ASP A 50 9.47 -6.28 -8.36
C ASP A 50 9.58 -5.01 -9.21
N SER A 51 8.47 -4.32 -9.48
CA SER A 51 8.49 -3.05 -10.22
C SER A 51 9.31 -1.97 -9.51
N ILE A 52 9.24 -1.92 -8.18
CA ILE A 52 10.03 -1.02 -7.33
C ILE A 52 11.51 -1.42 -7.31
N LEU A 53 11.78 -2.70 -7.07
CA LEU A 53 13.15 -3.23 -7.00
C LEU A 53 13.87 -3.11 -8.35
N ASN A 54 13.16 -3.34 -9.45
CA ASN A 54 13.68 -3.17 -10.81
C ASN A 54 13.96 -1.69 -11.12
N ALA A 55 13.07 -0.76 -10.72
CA ALA A 55 13.31 0.68 -10.88
C ALA A 55 14.58 1.10 -10.11
N ARG A 56 14.70 0.69 -8.83
CA ARG A 56 15.90 0.93 -8.02
C ARG A 56 17.17 0.38 -8.70
N LYS A 57 17.14 -0.89 -9.12
CA LYS A 57 18.28 -1.55 -9.78
C LYS A 57 18.70 -0.84 -11.06
N ALA A 58 17.75 -0.30 -11.79
CA ALA A 58 17.97 0.47 -13.02
C ALA A 58 18.33 1.95 -12.77
N GLY A 59 18.43 2.40 -11.51
CA GLY A 59 18.65 3.81 -11.17
C GLY A 59 17.50 4.74 -11.59
N LYS A 60 16.30 4.18 -11.81
CA LYS A 60 15.09 4.94 -12.16
C LYS A 60 14.35 5.37 -10.89
N PRO A 61 13.67 6.52 -10.91
CA PRO A 61 12.91 6.99 -9.75
C PRO A 61 11.72 6.08 -9.43
N PHE A 62 11.40 5.97 -8.15
CA PHE A 62 10.17 5.37 -7.65
C PHE A 62 9.63 6.19 -6.47
N GLY A 63 8.36 6.05 -6.18
CA GLY A 63 7.72 6.77 -5.08
C GLY A 63 7.16 5.84 -4.03
N VAL A 64 6.99 6.38 -2.84
CA VAL A 64 6.34 5.74 -1.69
C VAL A 64 5.15 6.61 -1.32
N LEU A 65 3.97 6.03 -1.28
CA LEU A 65 2.83 6.71 -0.70
C LEU A 65 2.50 6.08 0.65
N SER A 66 2.39 6.91 1.66
CA SER A 66 1.81 6.56 2.95
C SER A 66 0.79 7.63 3.34
N GLY A 67 -0.08 7.28 4.25
CA GLY A 67 -1.07 8.23 4.76
C GLY A 67 -1.68 7.72 6.04
N LEU A 68 -2.09 8.64 6.89
CA LEU A 68 -2.75 8.32 8.13
C LEU A 68 -3.93 9.24 8.35
N MET A 69 -5.00 8.67 8.87
CA MET A 69 -6.19 9.42 9.24
C MET A 69 -5.97 10.10 10.59
N PRO A 70 -5.97 11.45 10.66
CA PRO A 70 -5.67 12.20 11.89
C PRO A 70 -6.84 12.14 12.87
N SER A 71 -7.12 10.97 13.43
CA SER A 71 -8.26 10.72 14.29
C SER A 71 -7.95 10.69 15.79
N GLY A 72 -6.68 10.83 16.17
CA GLY A 72 -6.19 10.80 17.56
C GLY A 72 -4.68 10.74 17.65
N GLN A 73 -4.15 10.33 18.80
CA GLN A 73 -2.71 10.21 19.00
C GLN A 73 -2.11 9.02 18.22
N MET A 74 -0.88 9.18 17.78
CA MET A 74 -0.11 8.09 17.15
C MET A 74 0.36 7.07 18.19
N HIS A 75 0.28 5.80 17.84
CA HIS A 75 0.75 4.69 18.65
C HIS A 75 1.75 3.80 17.88
N LEU A 76 2.37 2.85 18.57
CA LEU A 76 3.38 1.96 17.99
C LEU A 76 2.92 1.21 16.74
N GLY A 77 1.64 0.91 16.58
CA GLY A 77 1.11 0.32 15.36
C GLY A 77 1.32 1.19 14.10
N HIS A 78 1.28 2.51 14.25
CA HIS A 78 1.58 3.44 13.14
C HIS A 78 3.08 3.46 12.78
N LYS A 79 3.95 3.21 13.78
CA LYS A 79 5.40 3.13 13.57
C LYS A 79 5.77 2.10 12.49
N MET A 80 5.07 0.95 12.43
CA MET A 80 5.34 -0.09 11.44
C MET A 80 5.20 0.39 9.99
N VAL A 81 4.20 1.23 9.71
CA VAL A 81 4.00 1.82 8.38
C VAL A 81 5.12 2.81 8.07
N ILE A 82 5.51 3.61 9.05
CA ILE A 82 6.53 4.65 8.88
C ILE A 82 7.92 4.03 8.74
N ASP A 83 8.24 2.98 9.49
CA ASP A 83 9.49 2.23 9.35
C ASP A 83 9.64 1.63 7.94
N GLN A 84 8.54 1.14 7.35
CA GLN A 84 8.56 0.68 5.96
C GLN A 84 8.75 1.84 4.97
N ALA A 85 8.04 2.96 5.16
CA ALA A 85 8.20 4.14 4.32
C ALA A 85 9.64 4.66 4.37
N ARG A 86 10.26 4.68 5.56
CA ARG A 86 11.66 5.04 5.75
C ARG A 86 12.60 4.06 5.05
N TRP A 87 12.39 2.76 5.18
CA TRP A 87 13.20 1.77 4.47
C TRP A 87 13.19 2.00 2.94
N PHE A 88 12.02 2.24 2.35
CA PHE A 88 11.94 2.58 0.93
C PHE A 88 12.61 3.92 0.60
N GLN A 89 12.55 4.90 1.51
CA GLN A 89 13.25 6.17 1.35
C GLN A 89 14.77 6.00 1.37
N ASP A 90 15.29 5.16 2.27
CA ASP A 90 16.70 4.80 2.36
C ASP A 90 17.16 4.08 1.07
N LEU A 91 16.28 3.32 0.43
CA LEU A 91 16.52 2.71 -0.88
C LEU A 91 16.46 3.70 -2.06
N GLY A 92 16.15 4.97 -1.81
CA GLY A 92 16.13 6.04 -2.81
C GLY A 92 14.74 6.51 -3.24
N GLY A 93 13.66 6.02 -2.64
CA GLY A 93 12.29 6.42 -2.95
C GLY A 93 11.93 7.82 -2.41
N ASP A 94 11.11 8.55 -3.16
CA ASP A 94 10.52 9.81 -2.70
C ASP A 94 9.23 9.51 -1.93
N VAL A 95 9.16 9.97 -0.69
CA VAL A 95 8.01 9.70 0.19
C VAL A 95 6.95 10.80 0.05
N THR A 96 5.73 10.40 -0.15
CA THR A 96 4.55 11.27 -0.13
C THR A 96 3.64 10.82 1.02
N ILE A 97 3.31 11.74 1.93
CA ILE A 97 2.43 11.47 3.07
C ILE A 97 1.10 12.21 2.88
N ALA A 98 0.02 11.46 2.77
CA ALA A 98 -1.33 12.00 2.74
C ALA A 98 -1.88 12.13 4.17
N VAL A 99 -2.26 13.34 4.56
CA VAL A 99 -3.09 13.56 5.75
C VAL A 99 -4.54 13.38 5.32
N ALA A 100 -5.15 12.26 5.72
CA ALA A 100 -6.50 11.86 5.31
C ALA A 100 -7.57 12.57 6.14
N ASP A 101 -7.59 13.90 6.07
CA ASP A 101 -8.52 14.76 6.82
C ASP A 101 -9.97 14.69 6.28
N LEU A 102 -10.13 14.53 4.96
CA LEU A 102 -11.45 14.29 4.35
C LEU A 102 -12.06 12.97 4.81
N GLU A 103 -11.24 11.91 4.87
CA GLU A 103 -11.66 10.61 5.36
C GLU A 103 -12.01 10.66 6.85
N ALA A 104 -11.19 11.32 7.68
CA ALA A 104 -11.47 11.50 9.10
C ALA A 104 -12.76 12.29 9.33
N HIS A 105 -13.02 13.30 8.50
CA HIS A 105 -14.28 14.06 8.54
C HIS A 105 -15.47 13.16 8.17
N ALA A 106 -15.37 12.40 7.08
CA ALA A 106 -16.45 11.56 6.57
C ALA A 106 -16.79 10.37 7.48
N THR A 107 -15.77 9.74 8.09
CA THR A 107 -15.92 8.46 8.81
C THR A 107 -15.92 8.59 10.32
N ARG A 108 -15.32 9.66 10.87
CA ARG A 108 -15.19 9.92 12.33
C ARG A 108 -15.96 11.17 12.79
N GLY A 109 -16.54 11.94 11.87
CA GLY A 109 -17.27 13.16 12.18
C GLY A 109 -16.40 14.29 12.77
N LEU A 110 -15.08 14.25 12.55
CA LEU A 110 -14.17 15.29 13.01
C LEU A 110 -14.25 16.52 12.10
N SER A 111 -14.14 17.74 12.66
CA SER A 111 -13.98 18.93 11.83
C SER A 111 -12.60 18.93 11.14
N LEU A 112 -12.51 19.53 9.96
CA LEU A 112 -11.23 19.64 9.23
C LEU A 112 -10.18 20.39 10.05
N GLU A 113 -10.59 21.42 10.80
CA GLU A 113 -9.72 22.16 11.72
C GLU A 113 -9.12 21.25 12.81
N LYS A 114 -9.95 20.40 13.42
CA LYS A 114 -9.49 19.43 14.42
C LYS A 114 -8.56 18.39 13.82
N CYS A 115 -8.85 17.90 12.60
CA CYS A 115 -7.96 17.01 11.85
C CYS A 115 -6.61 17.68 11.59
N ARG A 116 -6.61 18.95 11.16
CA ARG A 116 -5.39 19.72 10.93
C ARG A 116 -4.57 19.87 12.21
N LYS A 117 -5.21 20.21 13.33
CA LYS A 117 -4.54 20.30 14.61
C LYS A 117 -3.85 18.99 14.99
N TYR A 118 -4.55 17.86 14.95
CA TYR A 118 -3.94 16.56 15.21
C TYR A 118 -2.80 16.25 14.25
N ALA A 119 -2.97 16.52 12.97
CA ALA A 119 -1.93 16.25 11.99
C ALA A 119 -0.64 17.03 12.28
N VAL A 120 -0.73 18.31 12.62
CA VAL A 120 0.44 19.17 12.89
C VAL A 120 1.07 18.83 14.23
N GLU A 121 0.28 18.70 15.30
CA GLU A 121 0.80 18.55 16.66
C GLU A 121 1.30 17.11 16.92
N GLU A 122 0.67 16.09 16.33
CA GLU A 122 0.96 14.68 16.63
C GLU A 122 1.68 13.98 15.47
N TYR A 123 1.14 14.08 14.23
CA TYR A 123 1.59 13.22 13.14
C TYR A 123 2.89 13.72 12.50
N ILE A 124 2.97 14.99 12.13
CA ILE A 124 4.16 15.56 11.46
C ILE A 124 5.38 15.52 12.37
N SER A 125 5.20 15.86 13.66
CA SER A 125 6.29 15.78 14.64
C SER A 125 6.79 14.34 14.85
N ASN A 126 5.89 13.36 14.90
CA ASN A 126 6.25 11.96 15.01
C ASN A 126 6.94 11.42 13.74
N TYR A 127 6.51 11.82 12.54
CA TYR A 127 7.22 11.45 11.30
C TYR A 127 8.66 11.94 11.31
N ALA A 128 8.89 13.18 11.69
CA ALA A 128 10.24 13.73 11.84
C ALA A 128 11.05 12.99 12.92
N GLY A 129 10.44 12.74 14.09
CA GLY A 129 11.06 12.00 15.19
C GLY A 129 11.43 10.55 14.85
N MET A 130 10.70 9.92 13.94
CA MET A 130 10.99 8.57 13.44
C MET A 130 12.01 8.55 12.28
N GLY A 131 12.56 9.70 11.88
CA GLY A 131 13.70 9.80 10.99
C GLY A 131 13.38 9.79 9.50
N LEU A 132 12.15 10.14 9.10
CA LEU A 132 11.89 10.44 7.69
C LEU A 132 12.69 11.69 7.27
N ASN A 133 13.41 11.58 6.15
CA ASN A 133 14.20 12.68 5.60
C ASN A 133 13.25 13.75 4.99
N PRO A 134 13.22 14.99 5.51
CA PRO A 134 12.33 16.03 5.03
C PRO A 134 12.60 16.43 3.57
N ASP A 135 13.83 16.36 3.10
CA ASP A 135 14.21 16.75 1.73
C ASP A 135 13.63 15.78 0.67
N LYS A 136 13.27 14.57 1.11
CA LYS A 136 12.66 13.53 0.27
C LYS A 136 11.25 13.16 0.72
N THR A 137 10.61 14.02 1.52
CA THR A 137 9.25 13.78 2.04
C THR A 137 8.34 14.97 1.72
N SER A 138 7.26 14.69 1.00
CA SER A 138 6.18 15.66 0.77
C SER A 138 4.98 15.29 1.62
N ILE A 139 4.48 16.24 2.42
CA ILE A 139 3.27 16.04 3.25
C ILE A 139 2.19 16.99 2.74
N TYR A 140 0.95 16.51 2.64
CA TYR A 140 -0.18 17.32 2.21
C TYR A 140 -1.48 16.91 2.89
N PHE A 141 -2.45 17.81 2.90
CA PHE A 141 -3.83 17.55 3.34
C PHE A 141 -4.71 17.21 2.13
N GLN A 142 -5.51 16.15 2.22
CA GLN A 142 -6.44 15.77 1.15
C GLN A 142 -7.39 16.92 0.79
N SER A 143 -7.87 17.67 1.79
CA SER A 143 -8.77 18.82 1.59
C SER A 143 -8.14 19.97 0.80
N GLU A 144 -6.83 20.12 0.84
CA GLU A 144 -6.07 21.20 0.17
C GLU A 144 -5.49 20.77 -1.18
N ARG A 145 -5.46 19.46 -1.50
CA ARG A 145 -4.90 18.95 -2.75
C ARG A 145 -5.99 18.60 -3.77
N ALA A 146 -6.48 19.62 -4.46
CA ALA A 146 -7.58 19.49 -5.42
C ALA A 146 -7.35 18.41 -6.50
N ILE A 147 -6.09 18.18 -6.92
CA ILE A 147 -5.78 17.15 -7.92
C ILE A 147 -6.10 15.74 -7.43
N VAL A 148 -5.95 15.43 -6.14
CA VAL A 148 -6.30 14.14 -5.54
C VAL A 148 -7.79 13.90 -5.66
N GLN A 149 -8.60 14.90 -5.33
CA GLN A 149 -10.06 14.83 -5.44
C GLN A 149 -10.49 14.68 -6.91
N LYS A 150 -9.85 15.44 -7.83
CA LYS A 150 -10.09 15.31 -9.28
C LYS A 150 -9.75 13.91 -9.78
N MET A 151 -8.62 13.34 -9.36
CA MET A 151 -8.23 11.98 -9.71
C MET A 151 -9.20 10.94 -9.16
N GLY A 152 -9.61 11.08 -7.89
CA GLY A 152 -10.62 10.22 -7.28
C GLY A 152 -11.94 10.24 -8.05
N PHE A 153 -12.41 11.41 -8.46
CA PHE A 153 -13.60 11.55 -9.30
C PHE A 153 -13.43 10.89 -10.66
N THR A 154 -12.28 11.12 -11.33
CA THR A 154 -12.00 10.55 -12.65
C THR A 154 -11.94 9.02 -12.60
N LEU A 155 -11.20 8.45 -11.63
CA LEU A 155 -11.12 7.00 -11.43
C LEU A 155 -12.47 6.40 -11.02
N GLY A 156 -13.31 7.15 -10.31
CA GLY A 156 -14.65 6.75 -9.93
C GLY A 156 -15.56 6.41 -11.10
N THR A 157 -15.27 6.90 -12.31
CA THR A 157 -15.99 6.51 -13.55
C THR A 157 -15.73 5.05 -13.95
N LYS A 158 -14.73 4.39 -13.36
CA LYS A 158 -14.31 3.01 -13.65
C LYS A 158 -14.79 2.00 -12.61
N THR A 159 -15.57 2.42 -11.64
CA THR A 159 -16.22 1.58 -10.64
C THR A 159 -17.70 1.95 -10.50
N ASN A 160 -18.47 1.18 -9.75
CA ASN A 160 -19.88 1.43 -9.51
C ASN A 160 -20.26 1.13 -8.07
N LEU A 161 -21.47 1.54 -7.66
CA LEU A 161 -21.92 1.39 -6.28
C LEU A 161 -21.96 -0.07 -5.83
N SER A 162 -22.40 -1.00 -6.68
CA SER A 162 -22.46 -2.43 -6.33
C SER A 162 -21.08 -3.03 -6.09
N GLU A 163 -20.06 -2.62 -6.86
CA GLU A 163 -18.66 -3.00 -6.61
C GLU A 163 -18.17 -2.44 -5.26
N MET A 164 -18.52 -1.18 -4.96
CA MET A 164 -18.19 -0.54 -3.68
C MET A 164 -18.91 -1.20 -2.49
N GLU A 165 -20.18 -1.56 -2.65
CA GLU A 165 -20.94 -2.31 -1.64
C GLU A 165 -20.33 -3.68 -1.36
N ALA A 166 -19.93 -4.40 -2.41
CA ALA A 166 -19.29 -5.71 -2.27
C ALA A 166 -17.90 -5.66 -1.59
N ILE A 167 -17.14 -4.57 -1.80
CA ILE A 167 -15.80 -4.41 -1.23
C ILE A 167 -15.85 -3.91 0.22
N TYR A 168 -16.74 -2.95 0.52
CA TYR A 168 -16.73 -2.18 1.77
C TYR A 168 -17.94 -2.44 2.67
N GLY A 169 -18.90 -3.23 2.24
CA GLY A 169 -20.13 -3.44 2.97
C GLY A 169 -21.03 -2.19 3.05
N PHE A 170 -20.89 -1.24 2.12
CA PHE A 170 -21.74 -0.05 2.10
C PHE A 170 -23.20 -0.42 1.94
N SER A 171 -24.06 0.42 2.44
CA SER A 171 -25.52 0.25 2.39
C SER A 171 -26.21 1.59 2.12
N GLY A 172 -27.51 1.56 1.87
CA GLY A 172 -28.29 2.80 1.70
C GLY A 172 -28.28 3.75 2.90
N LYS A 173 -27.68 3.36 4.05
CA LYS A 173 -27.48 4.23 5.22
C LYS A 173 -26.10 4.86 5.27
N THR A 174 -25.16 4.42 4.42
CA THR A 174 -23.79 4.96 4.35
C THR A 174 -23.83 6.36 3.74
N SER A 175 -23.19 7.34 4.38
CA SER A 175 -23.15 8.71 3.84
C SER A 175 -22.37 8.75 2.51
N LEU A 176 -22.77 9.66 1.61
CA LEU A 176 -22.08 9.83 0.33
C LEU A 176 -20.61 10.20 0.50
N ALA A 177 -20.26 10.99 1.52
CA ALA A 177 -18.88 11.32 1.83
C ALA A 177 -18.07 10.07 2.19
N HIS A 178 -18.65 9.13 2.94
CA HIS A 178 -17.99 7.86 3.27
C HIS A 178 -17.84 6.97 2.03
N VAL A 179 -18.85 6.91 1.15
CA VAL A 179 -18.74 6.19 -0.14
C VAL A 179 -17.65 6.81 -1.04
N GLN A 180 -17.45 8.12 -0.97
CA GLN A 180 -16.44 8.82 -1.76
C GLN A 180 -15.02 8.66 -1.21
N SER A 181 -14.83 8.39 0.09
CA SER A 181 -13.51 8.29 0.72
C SER A 181 -12.54 7.32 0.03
N PRO A 182 -12.92 6.07 -0.36
CA PRO A 182 -12.03 5.17 -1.09
C PRO A 182 -11.63 5.69 -2.47
N LEU A 183 -12.47 6.51 -3.12
CA LEU A 183 -12.12 7.13 -4.41
C LEU A 183 -11.09 8.23 -4.23
N VAL A 184 -11.20 9.04 -3.16
CA VAL A 184 -10.20 10.05 -2.80
C VAL A 184 -8.88 9.36 -2.48
N GLN A 185 -8.89 8.25 -1.71
CA GLN A 185 -7.69 7.47 -1.42
C GLN A 185 -7.06 6.87 -2.69
N ALA A 186 -7.85 6.44 -3.65
CA ALA A 186 -7.32 6.03 -4.94
C ALA A 186 -6.63 7.19 -5.67
N GLY A 187 -7.18 8.39 -5.57
CA GLY A 187 -6.54 9.63 -6.03
C GLY A 187 -5.21 9.88 -5.34
N ASP A 188 -5.12 9.70 -4.00
CA ASP A 188 -3.86 9.78 -3.25
C ASP A 188 -2.82 8.82 -3.80
N ILE A 189 -3.20 7.58 -4.06
CA ILE A 189 -2.31 6.51 -4.49
C ILE A 189 -1.70 6.79 -5.88
N VAL A 190 -2.46 7.36 -6.80
CA VAL A 190 -2.01 7.53 -8.19
C VAL A 190 -1.42 8.90 -8.49
N HIS A 191 -1.80 9.97 -7.76
CA HIS A 191 -1.36 11.33 -8.12
C HIS A 191 0.17 11.56 -8.09
N PRO A 192 1.00 10.81 -7.29
CA PRO A 192 2.45 10.98 -7.34
C PRO A 192 3.08 10.60 -8.69
N GLN A 193 2.31 9.95 -9.57
CA GLN A 193 2.72 9.63 -10.93
C GLN A 193 2.44 10.77 -11.94
N LEU A 194 1.69 11.80 -11.54
CA LEU A 194 1.40 12.94 -12.42
C LEU A 194 2.66 13.79 -12.61
N GLU A 195 2.78 14.44 -13.77
CA GLU A 195 3.97 15.19 -14.17
C GLU A 195 4.42 16.21 -13.13
N SER A 196 3.47 16.93 -12.53
CA SER A 196 3.75 17.92 -11.48
C SER A 196 4.17 17.34 -10.13
N TYR A 197 4.11 16.00 -9.95
CA TYR A 197 4.35 15.32 -8.67
C TYR A 197 5.41 14.20 -8.75
N GLY A 198 6.13 14.13 -9.86
CA GLY A 198 7.23 13.19 -10.02
C GLY A 198 7.24 12.40 -11.33
N GLY A 199 6.17 12.51 -12.13
CA GLY A 199 6.07 11.86 -13.43
C GLY A 199 5.79 10.35 -13.33
N LEU A 200 5.73 9.69 -14.49
CA LEU A 200 5.46 8.25 -14.58
C LEU A 200 6.54 7.43 -13.88
N ARG A 201 6.18 6.79 -12.80
CA ARG A 201 7.05 5.95 -11.97
C ARG A 201 6.25 4.97 -11.15
N PRO A 202 6.81 3.80 -10.77
CA PRO A 202 6.14 2.90 -9.85
C PRO A 202 6.00 3.53 -8.47
N ILE A 203 4.86 3.28 -7.83
CA ILE A 203 4.55 3.76 -6.48
C ILE A 203 4.27 2.56 -5.60
N VAL A 204 4.94 2.47 -4.45
CA VAL A 204 4.65 1.47 -3.41
C VAL A 204 3.85 2.08 -2.26
N VAL A 205 2.91 1.31 -1.75
CA VAL A 205 2.05 1.68 -0.62
C VAL A 205 2.26 0.66 0.50
N PRO A 206 3.09 0.95 1.51
CA PRO A 206 3.24 0.10 2.69
C PRO A 206 1.98 0.18 3.56
N VAL A 207 1.34 -0.96 3.83
CA VAL A 207 0.05 -0.99 4.53
C VAL A 207 -0.11 -2.21 5.44
N GLY A 208 -1.06 -2.14 6.36
CA GLY A 208 -1.62 -3.31 7.02
C GLY A 208 -2.51 -4.10 6.06
N MET A 209 -2.75 -5.36 6.38
CA MET A 209 -3.55 -6.25 5.52
C MET A 209 -5.01 -5.77 5.35
N ASP A 210 -5.55 -5.04 6.30
CA ASP A 210 -6.88 -4.42 6.23
C ASP A 210 -7.03 -3.41 5.09
N GLN A 211 -5.94 -2.87 4.56
CA GLN A 211 -5.93 -1.90 3.47
C GLN A 211 -5.89 -2.55 2.06
N ASP A 212 -5.79 -3.88 1.95
CA ASP A 212 -5.77 -4.57 0.66
C ASP A 212 -7.01 -4.28 -0.22
N PRO A 213 -8.23 -4.13 0.32
CA PRO A 213 -9.39 -3.74 -0.48
C PRO A 213 -9.20 -2.43 -1.25
N HIS A 214 -8.58 -1.42 -0.64
CA HIS A 214 -8.27 -0.15 -1.29
C HIS A 214 -7.23 -0.29 -2.40
N ILE A 215 -6.19 -1.09 -2.16
CA ILE A 215 -5.15 -1.38 -3.16
C ILE A 215 -5.77 -2.09 -4.37
N ARG A 216 -6.59 -3.12 -4.14
CA ARG A 216 -7.26 -3.87 -5.23
C ARG A 216 -8.23 -2.99 -6.02
N LEU A 217 -9.04 -2.18 -5.35
CA LEU A 217 -9.94 -1.24 -6.01
C LEU A 217 -9.16 -0.27 -6.91
N THR A 218 -8.11 0.35 -6.38
CA THR A 218 -7.27 1.29 -7.12
C THR A 218 -6.62 0.62 -8.34
N ARG A 219 -6.03 -0.58 -8.16
CA ARG A 219 -5.43 -1.36 -9.27
C ARG A 219 -6.46 -1.68 -10.35
N GLY A 220 -7.68 -2.06 -9.95
CA GLY A 220 -8.79 -2.33 -10.87
C GLY A 220 -9.21 -1.10 -11.67
N MET A 221 -9.36 0.06 -11.01
CA MET A 221 -9.69 1.31 -11.67
C MET A 221 -8.59 1.78 -12.62
N VAL A 222 -7.32 1.69 -12.22
CA VAL A 222 -6.16 2.00 -13.08
C VAL A 222 -6.14 1.11 -14.33
N SER A 223 -6.34 -0.20 -14.17
CA SER A 223 -6.41 -1.14 -15.30
C SER A 223 -7.53 -0.81 -16.29
N LYS A 224 -8.71 -0.41 -15.77
CA LYS A 224 -9.84 0.00 -16.60
C LYS A 224 -9.65 1.38 -17.25
N THR A 225 -8.73 2.21 -16.72
CA THR A 225 -8.43 3.55 -17.23
C THR A 225 -7.39 3.50 -18.35
N ASN A 226 -6.37 2.66 -18.22
CA ASN A 226 -5.30 2.54 -19.21
C ASN A 226 -5.80 1.97 -20.55
N TRP A 227 -5.26 2.50 -21.63
CA TRP A 227 -5.52 2.00 -22.97
C TRP A 227 -4.78 0.71 -23.24
N PHE A 228 -3.55 0.59 -22.75
CA PHE A 228 -2.70 -0.57 -22.91
C PHE A 228 -2.68 -1.42 -21.66
N ASN A 229 -3.12 -2.67 -21.78
CA ASN A 229 -3.05 -3.66 -20.72
C ASN A 229 -2.07 -4.77 -21.10
N VAL A 230 -0.93 -4.81 -20.43
CA VAL A 230 0.10 -5.84 -20.63
C VAL A 230 -0.25 -7.06 -19.80
N ASN A 231 -0.29 -8.22 -20.42
CA ASN A 231 -0.63 -9.48 -19.78
C ASN A 231 0.36 -10.57 -20.20
N LYS A 232 0.49 -11.58 -19.36
CA LYS A 232 1.26 -12.78 -19.66
C LYS A 232 0.36 -13.82 -20.35
N ASN A 233 0.75 -14.31 -21.51
CA ASN A 233 0.02 -15.37 -22.20
C ASN A 233 0.36 -16.76 -21.64
N LYS A 234 -0.33 -17.80 -22.12
CA LYS A 234 -0.13 -19.20 -21.67
C LYS A 234 1.27 -19.75 -21.98
N LEU A 235 2.00 -19.16 -22.91
CA LEU A 235 3.36 -19.55 -23.31
C LEU A 235 4.43 -18.81 -22.51
N GLY A 236 4.04 -17.91 -21.60
CA GLY A 236 4.94 -17.10 -20.80
C GLY A 236 5.41 -15.81 -21.47
N ASN A 237 5.00 -15.55 -22.71
CA ASN A 237 5.29 -14.30 -23.43
C ASN A 237 4.31 -13.21 -23.06
N LEU A 238 4.63 -11.96 -23.45
CA LEU A 238 3.76 -10.82 -23.18
C LEU A 238 2.76 -10.57 -24.31
N THR A 239 1.53 -10.28 -23.94
CA THR A 239 0.45 -9.84 -24.84
C THR A 239 -0.12 -8.53 -24.34
N ILE A 240 -0.33 -7.59 -25.25
CA ILE A 240 -0.91 -6.28 -24.96
C ILE A 240 -2.31 -6.25 -25.53
N GLY A 241 -3.28 -5.91 -24.68
CA GLY A 241 -4.64 -5.60 -25.08
C GLY A 241 -4.82 -4.07 -25.19
N LEU A 242 -5.36 -3.59 -26.29
CA LEU A 242 -5.74 -2.19 -26.47
C LEU A 242 -7.24 -2.02 -26.20
N SER A 243 -7.57 -1.27 -25.14
CA SER A 243 -8.94 -0.93 -24.76
C SER A 243 -9.06 0.58 -24.56
N ILE A 244 -9.60 1.29 -25.53
CA ILE A 244 -9.83 2.73 -25.40
C ILE A 244 -11.32 2.92 -25.14
N GLN A 245 -11.65 3.27 -23.90
CA GLN A 245 -13.02 3.51 -23.43
C GLN A 245 -13.23 4.98 -23.01
N ASP A 246 -12.31 5.87 -23.34
CA ASP A 246 -12.41 7.25 -22.90
C ASP A 246 -13.34 8.06 -23.80
N ASN A 247 -14.29 8.73 -23.14
CA ASN A 247 -15.09 9.83 -23.73
C ASN A 247 -14.24 11.11 -23.89
N ASN A 248 -12.94 10.99 -24.01
CA ASN A 248 -12.04 12.14 -24.08
C ASN A 248 -12.04 12.67 -25.52
N GLN A 249 -12.80 13.73 -25.73
CA GLN A 249 -12.93 14.41 -27.03
C GLN A 249 -11.59 15.00 -27.55
N ASP A 250 -10.58 15.09 -26.68
CA ASP A 250 -9.23 15.58 -27.03
C ASP A 250 -8.34 14.54 -27.71
N ILE A 251 -8.77 13.28 -27.76
CA ILE A 251 -8.05 12.26 -28.52
C ILE A 251 -8.38 12.45 -30.00
N MET A 252 -7.38 12.76 -30.79
CA MET A 252 -7.48 12.97 -32.22
C MET A 252 -8.38 11.91 -32.89
N GLY A 253 -9.67 12.25 -33.12
CA GLY A 253 -10.62 11.46 -33.89
C GLY A 253 -11.44 10.42 -33.17
N MET A 254 -11.84 10.63 -31.93
CA MET A 254 -12.93 9.87 -31.32
C MET A 254 -14.26 10.15 -32.05
N ARG A 255 -15.08 9.11 -32.19
CA ARG A 255 -16.46 9.24 -32.64
C ARG A 255 -17.31 9.90 -31.54
N ASP A 256 -18.39 10.58 -31.96
CA ASP A 256 -19.36 11.16 -31.00
C ASP A 256 -20.00 10.13 -30.03
N ASP A 257 -19.91 8.84 -30.36
CA ASP A 257 -20.37 7.72 -29.52
C ASP A 257 -19.30 7.19 -28.53
N GLY A 258 -18.13 7.85 -28.42
CA GLY A 258 -17.02 7.45 -27.55
C GLY A 258 -16.18 6.28 -28.06
N GLY A 259 -16.39 5.82 -29.29
CA GLY A 259 -15.62 4.75 -29.92
C GLY A 259 -14.44 5.24 -30.75
N VAL A 260 -13.32 4.54 -30.68
CA VAL A 260 -12.17 4.79 -31.59
C VAL A 260 -12.43 4.18 -32.96
N ASP A 261 -12.29 4.97 -34.00
CA ASP A 261 -12.39 4.48 -35.38
C ASP A 261 -11.32 3.41 -35.67
N LYS A 262 -11.64 2.46 -36.56
CA LYS A 262 -10.73 1.37 -36.94
C LYS A 262 -9.38 1.88 -37.46
N THR A 263 -9.38 3.00 -38.18
CA THR A 263 -8.18 3.63 -38.71
C THR A 263 -7.28 4.14 -37.63
N GLN A 264 -7.86 4.77 -36.60
CA GLN A 264 -7.13 5.31 -35.48
C GLN A 264 -6.64 4.21 -34.50
N ARG A 265 -7.45 3.17 -34.27
CA ARG A 265 -7.00 1.99 -33.56
C ARG A 265 -5.74 1.40 -34.21
N LYS A 266 -5.71 1.32 -35.54
CA LYS A 266 -4.53 0.87 -36.27
C LYS A 266 -3.34 1.80 -36.05
N ILE A 267 -3.52 3.12 -36.15
CA ILE A 267 -2.47 4.11 -35.92
C ILE A 267 -1.88 3.97 -34.51
N ILE A 268 -2.72 3.79 -33.48
CA ILE A 268 -2.29 3.62 -32.10
C ILE A 268 -1.50 2.32 -31.94
N ILE A 269 -1.96 1.23 -32.55
CA ILE A 269 -1.24 -0.05 -32.54
C ILE A 269 0.12 0.07 -33.24
N ASP A 270 0.18 0.73 -34.42
CA ASP A 270 1.43 0.93 -35.15
C ASP A 270 2.43 1.78 -34.33
N LYS A 271 1.95 2.79 -33.61
CA LYS A 271 2.78 3.56 -32.66
C LYS A 271 3.26 2.72 -31.48
N ALA A 272 2.39 1.87 -30.92
CA ALA A 272 2.77 0.96 -29.84
C ALA A 272 3.85 -0.04 -30.30
N ILE A 273 3.68 -0.63 -31.48
CA ILE A 273 4.70 -1.51 -32.08
C ILE A 273 6.01 -0.76 -32.28
N SER A 274 5.96 0.49 -32.78
CA SER A 274 7.17 1.30 -32.94
C SER A 274 7.88 1.58 -31.61
N ALA A 275 7.13 1.85 -30.54
CA ALA A 275 7.71 2.05 -29.20
C ALA A 275 8.36 0.76 -28.67
N ILE A 276 7.70 -0.39 -28.82
CA ILE A 276 8.20 -1.69 -28.41
C ILE A 276 9.46 -2.08 -29.21
N ASN A 277 9.49 -1.84 -30.53
CA ASN A 277 10.67 -2.07 -31.35
C ASN A 277 11.87 -1.19 -30.92
N LYS A 278 11.62 0.07 -30.55
CA LYS A 278 12.67 0.96 -30.01
C LYS A 278 13.23 0.49 -28.68
N ALA A 279 12.41 -0.19 -27.87
CA ALA A 279 12.86 -0.86 -26.66
C ALA A 279 13.63 -2.16 -26.90
N GLY A 280 13.77 -2.60 -28.17
CA GLY A 280 14.59 -3.74 -28.56
C GLY A 280 13.82 -5.02 -28.88
N TYR A 281 12.50 -5.03 -28.78
CA TYR A 281 11.65 -6.20 -29.05
C TYR A 281 11.11 -6.17 -30.47
N ASN A 282 11.47 -7.16 -31.29
CA ASN A 282 11.19 -7.12 -32.73
C ASN A 282 10.35 -8.29 -33.24
N GLN A 283 10.08 -9.31 -32.40
CA GLN A 283 9.23 -10.45 -32.76
C GLN A 283 7.78 -10.21 -32.39
N ILE A 284 7.13 -9.29 -33.11
CA ILE A 284 5.81 -8.80 -32.79
C ILE A 284 4.78 -9.30 -33.80
N ASN A 285 3.67 -9.87 -33.29
CA ASN A 285 2.46 -10.13 -34.05
C ASN A 285 1.36 -9.20 -33.56
N SER A 286 0.63 -8.57 -34.45
CA SER A 286 -0.51 -7.73 -34.08
C SER A 286 -1.79 -8.13 -34.78
N ASN A 287 -2.91 -7.97 -34.06
CA ASN A 287 -4.24 -8.11 -34.61
C ASN A 287 -5.05 -6.83 -34.37
N PRO A 288 -5.00 -5.85 -35.26
CA PRO A 288 -5.68 -4.57 -35.10
C PRO A 288 -7.20 -4.71 -34.94
N LYS A 289 -7.81 -5.75 -35.54
CA LYS A 289 -9.25 -6.02 -35.41
C LYS A 289 -9.66 -6.29 -33.97
N HIS A 290 -8.85 -7.04 -33.24
CA HIS A 290 -9.07 -7.39 -31.82
C HIS A 290 -8.32 -6.47 -30.87
N GLY A 291 -7.48 -5.55 -31.35
CA GLY A 291 -6.71 -4.65 -30.51
C GLY A 291 -5.64 -5.39 -29.70
N THR A 292 -5.01 -6.42 -30.27
CA THR A 292 -4.00 -7.22 -29.56
C THR A 292 -2.63 -7.12 -30.24
N ILE A 293 -1.57 -7.15 -29.42
CA ILE A 293 -0.17 -7.20 -29.83
C ILE A 293 0.51 -8.29 -29.01
N ASP A 294 1.06 -9.31 -29.67
CA ASP A 294 1.82 -10.39 -29.04
C ASP A 294 3.32 -10.17 -29.25
N ILE A 295 4.10 -10.18 -28.20
CA ILE A 295 5.55 -9.99 -28.21
C ILE A 295 6.19 -11.34 -27.87
N LYS A 296 6.82 -11.99 -28.85
CA LYS A 296 7.35 -13.35 -28.70
C LYS A 296 8.73 -13.41 -28.05
N ASP A 297 9.48 -12.32 -28.16
CA ASP A 297 10.83 -12.15 -27.59
C ASP A 297 10.84 -11.41 -26.26
N ALA A 298 9.68 -11.27 -25.60
CA ALA A 298 9.54 -10.69 -24.28
C ALA A 298 8.90 -11.67 -23.30
N THR A 299 9.44 -11.73 -22.10
CA THR A 299 8.99 -12.57 -20.99
C THR A 299 8.49 -11.74 -19.81
N ALA A 300 8.10 -12.38 -18.71
CA ALA A 300 7.68 -11.69 -17.49
C ALA A 300 8.73 -10.70 -16.94
N GLU A 301 10.02 -10.96 -17.16
CA GLU A 301 11.12 -10.09 -16.72
C GLU A 301 11.09 -8.73 -17.42
N ASN A 302 10.56 -8.68 -18.64
CA ASN A 302 10.47 -7.48 -19.47
C ASN A 302 9.17 -6.68 -19.22
N TYR A 303 8.28 -7.20 -18.36
CA TYR A 303 6.95 -6.63 -18.13
C TYR A 303 7.01 -5.14 -17.74
N SER A 304 7.83 -4.78 -16.76
CA SER A 304 7.90 -3.41 -16.23
C SER A 304 8.43 -2.41 -17.29
N GLU A 305 9.38 -2.84 -18.11
CA GLU A 305 9.93 -2.01 -19.18
C GLU A 305 8.90 -1.74 -20.27
N ILE A 306 8.27 -2.80 -20.79
CA ILE A 306 7.25 -2.69 -21.84
C ILE A 306 6.04 -1.91 -21.34
N GLN A 307 5.61 -2.13 -20.10
CA GLN A 307 4.54 -1.38 -19.49
C GLN A 307 4.87 0.12 -19.43
N TYR A 308 6.09 0.47 -18.99
CA TYR A 308 6.52 1.86 -18.90
C TYR A 308 6.50 2.55 -20.27
N GLU A 309 7.03 1.91 -21.32
CA GLU A 309 7.04 2.45 -22.68
C GLU A 309 5.62 2.69 -23.23
N LEU A 310 4.72 1.74 -23.00
CA LEU A 310 3.33 1.85 -23.45
C LEU A 310 2.55 2.92 -22.69
N LEU A 311 2.71 3.02 -21.38
CA LEU A 311 2.06 4.07 -20.59
C LEU A 311 2.62 5.46 -20.90
N SER A 312 3.92 5.56 -21.19
CA SER A 312 4.55 6.79 -21.68
C SER A 312 3.96 7.21 -23.04
N LEU A 313 3.80 6.26 -23.95
CA LEU A 313 3.15 6.50 -25.24
C LEU A 313 1.69 6.92 -25.06
N GLU A 314 0.96 6.25 -24.18
CA GLU A 314 -0.44 6.59 -23.88
C GLU A 314 -0.58 8.05 -23.45
N ARG A 315 0.30 8.53 -22.53
CA ARG A 315 0.33 9.94 -22.12
C ARG A 315 0.60 10.90 -23.28
N GLN A 316 1.53 10.54 -24.17
CA GLN A 316 1.83 11.35 -25.37
C GLN A 316 0.64 11.43 -26.32
N LEU A 317 -0.24 10.43 -26.29
CA LEU A 317 -1.45 10.36 -27.11
C LEU A 317 -2.70 10.96 -26.44
N GLY A 318 -2.56 11.50 -25.21
CA GLY A 318 -3.64 12.14 -24.47
C GLY A 318 -4.37 11.24 -23.47
N GLY A 319 -3.94 9.99 -23.30
CA GLY A 319 -4.43 9.09 -22.24
C GLY A 319 -3.77 9.36 -20.88
N MET A 320 -4.25 8.70 -19.84
CA MET A 320 -3.73 8.91 -18.49
C MET A 320 -2.42 8.16 -18.25
N GLY A 321 -2.27 6.95 -18.75
CA GLY A 321 -1.08 6.13 -18.63
C GLY A 321 -0.58 6.01 -17.20
N LEU A 322 -1.28 5.26 -16.35
CA LEU A 322 -0.97 5.10 -14.93
C LEU A 322 -0.40 3.70 -14.64
N MET A 323 0.68 3.61 -13.90
CA MET A 323 1.15 2.33 -13.34
C MET A 323 0.22 1.90 -12.21
N GLN A 324 -0.09 0.60 -12.15
CA GLN A 324 -0.80 0.04 -11.00
C GLN A 324 0.09 0.16 -9.75
N PRO A 325 -0.47 0.55 -8.58
CA PRO A 325 0.32 0.66 -7.37
C PRO A 325 0.84 -0.70 -6.90
N SER A 326 2.09 -0.72 -6.45
CA SER A 326 2.66 -1.81 -5.67
C SER A 326 2.28 -1.66 -4.20
N SER A 327 2.35 -2.73 -3.43
CA SER A 327 2.11 -2.67 -1.97
C SER A 327 2.95 -3.70 -1.22
N THR A 328 3.28 -3.39 0.04
CA THR A 328 3.80 -4.35 1.01
C THR A 328 2.87 -4.46 2.19
N TYR A 329 2.74 -5.66 2.75
CA TYR A 329 1.80 -5.96 3.82
C TYR A 329 2.51 -6.42 5.06
N HIS A 330 2.16 -5.80 6.21
CA HIS A 330 2.68 -6.20 7.51
C HIS A 330 1.59 -6.85 8.38
N GLN A 331 2.05 -7.71 9.30
CA GLN A 331 1.22 -8.30 10.34
C GLN A 331 0.80 -7.23 11.34
N PHE A 332 -0.36 -7.41 11.98
CA PHE A 332 -0.78 -6.52 13.06
C PHE A 332 -0.03 -6.86 14.35
N ALA A 333 0.58 -5.85 14.95
CA ALA A 333 1.10 -5.98 16.29
C ALA A 333 -0.04 -6.04 17.31
N VAL A 334 0.12 -6.91 18.33
CA VAL A 334 -0.84 -7.03 19.42
C VAL A 334 -0.82 -5.79 20.32
N GLY A 335 -1.99 -5.39 20.80
CA GLY A 335 -2.12 -4.35 21.83
C GLY A 335 -1.77 -4.87 23.23
N MET A 336 -1.62 -3.94 24.18
CA MET A 336 -1.22 -4.24 25.58
C MET A 336 -2.12 -5.27 26.29
N THR A 337 -3.36 -5.37 25.86
CA THR A 337 -4.36 -6.33 26.38
C THR A 337 -4.42 -7.67 25.63
N GLY A 338 -3.49 -7.90 24.68
CA GLY A 338 -3.49 -9.08 23.82
C GLY A 338 -4.44 -8.98 22.60
N GLY A 339 -5.19 -7.89 22.48
CA GLY A 339 -6.07 -7.58 21.35
C GLY A 339 -5.46 -6.58 20.39
N LYS A 340 -6.30 -5.89 19.60
CA LYS A 340 -5.87 -4.84 18.64
C LYS A 340 -5.45 -3.57 19.38
N MET A 341 -4.42 -2.88 18.89
CA MET A 341 -4.11 -1.50 19.28
C MET A 341 -5.19 -0.54 18.74
N SER A 342 -5.61 0.42 19.56
CA SER A 342 -6.59 1.41 19.17
C SER A 342 -6.34 2.76 19.83
N SER A 343 -6.31 3.84 19.04
CA SER A 343 -6.20 5.21 19.57
C SER A 343 -7.40 5.62 20.43
N SER A 344 -8.57 4.99 20.22
CA SER A 344 -9.77 5.25 21.02
C SER A 344 -9.83 4.50 22.35
N MET A 345 -8.93 3.52 22.56
CA MET A 345 -8.79 2.73 23.79
C MET A 345 -7.35 2.83 24.30
N PRO A 346 -7.01 3.87 25.07
CA PRO A 346 -5.62 4.16 25.47
C PRO A 346 -4.92 3.05 26.25
N GLU A 347 -5.68 2.22 26.94
CA GLU A 347 -5.17 1.06 27.68
C GLU A 347 -4.66 -0.07 26.79
N THR A 348 -5.05 -0.07 25.52
CA THR A 348 -4.68 -1.12 24.56
C THR A 348 -3.36 -0.83 23.84
N THR A 349 -2.76 0.36 24.01
CA THR A 349 -1.61 0.77 23.22
C THR A 349 -0.64 1.66 23.97
N ILE A 350 0.59 1.74 23.48
CA ILE A 350 1.56 2.78 23.85
C ILE A 350 1.51 3.86 22.77
N PHE A 351 1.22 5.09 23.17
CA PHE A 351 1.32 6.24 22.28
C PHE A 351 2.78 6.68 22.16
N LEU A 352 3.13 7.25 21.01
CA LEU A 352 4.50 7.69 20.72
C LEU A 352 4.95 8.84 21.66
N ASN A 353 3.98 9.60 22.17
CA ASN A 353 4.19 10.72 23.10
C ASN A 353 3.90 10.35 24.58
N ASP A 354 3.72 9.06 24.92
CA ASP A 354 3.55 8.64 26.32
C ASP A 354 4.81 8.93 27.13
N SER A 355 4.64 9.39 28.36
CA SER A 355 5.75 9.54 29.30
C SER A 355 6.33 8.18 29.69
N MET A 356 7.62 8.12 30.06
CA MET A 356 8.27 6.88 30.54
C MET A 356 7.48 6.22 31.69
N LYS A 357 6.96 7.01 32.61
CA LYS A 357 6.13 6.50 33.74
C LYS A 357 4.84 5.84 33.23
N THR A 358 4.23 6.40 32.18
CA THR A 358 3.03 5.83 31.54
C THR A 358 3.37 4.53 30.82
N ILE A 359 4.48 4.52 30.08
CA ILE A 359 4.97 3.33 29.37
C ILE A 359 5.25 2.19 30.33
N GLU A 360 6.02 2.45 31.42
CA GLU A 360 6.31 1.46 32.47
C GLU A 360 5.03 0.87 33.09
N LYS A 361 4.06 1.73 33.41
CA LYS A 361 2.77 1.27 33.95
C LYS A 361 2.05 0.36 32.95
N LYS A 362 1.98 0.74 31.67
CA LYS A 362 1.33 -0.05 30.61
C LYS A 362 2.04 -1.40 30.42
N ILE A 363 3.37 -1.42 30.36
CA ILE A 363 4.15 -2.67 30.23
C ILE A 363 3.93 -3.58 31.40
N LYS A 364 3.98 -3.05 32.63
CA LYS A 364 3.74 -3.85 33.86
C LYS A 364 2.35 -4.47 33.95
N SER A 365 1.35 -3.83 33.31
CA SER A 365 -0.04 -4.32 33.22
C SER A 365 -0.38 -5.06 31.95
N SER A 366 0.60 -5.25 31.05
CA SER A 366 0.36 -5.89 29.76
C SER A 366 0.02 -7.37 29.91
N PHE A 367 -0.71 -7.90 28.92
CA PHE A 367 -1.00 -9.32 28.82
C PHE A 367 0.29 -10.12 28.73
N SER A 368 0.42 -11.16 29.56
CA SER A 368 1.60 -12.02 29.62
C SER A 368 1.30 -13.39 28.99
N GLY A 369 2.27 -13.93 28.27
CA GLY A 369 2.28 -15.31 27.81
C GLY A 369 2.53 -16.36 28.88
N GLY A 370 2.59 -15.96 30.19
CA GLY A 370 2.79 -16.87 31.30
C GLY A 370 1.64 -17.84 31.51
N GLN A 371 1.93 -18.97 32.17
CA GLN A 371 0.91 -19.94 32.56
C GLN A 371 0.12 -19.44 33.78
N PRO A 372 -1.09 -19.98 34.06
CA PRO A 372 -1.92 -19.56 35.18
C PRO A 372 -1.27 -19.72 36.57
N THR A 373 -0.39 -20.72 36.73
CA THR A 373 0.34 -20.97 37.98
C THR A 373 1.85 -21.01 37.75
N VAL A 374 2.63 -20.65 38.79
CA VAL A 374 4.09 -20.72 38.75
C VAL A 374 4.57 -22.15 38.49
N GLU A 375 3.87 -23.15 39.03
CA GLU A 375 4.23 -24.56 38.87
C GLU A 375 4.05 -25.00 37.38
N GLU A 376 2.92 -24.67 36.79
CA GLU A 376 2.68 -24.94 35.35
C GLU A 376 3.66 -24.20 34.47
N HIS A 377 3.98 -22.95 34.81
CA HIS A 377 4.91 -22.13 34.08
C HIS A 377 6.34 -22.72 34.12
N ARG A 378 6.80 -23.21 35.28
CA ARG A 378 8.08 -23.90 35.39
C ARG A 378 8.16 -25.18 34.57
N LYS A 379 7.01 -25.86 34.36
CA LYS A 379 6.94 -27.11 33.57
C LYS A 379 6.82 -26.86 32.04
N LYS A 380 6.01 -25.88 31.64
CA LYS A 380 5.61 -25.67 30.24
C LYS A 380 6.33 -24.49 29.60
N GLY A 381 6.92 -23.60 30.40
CA GLY A 381 7.43 -22.32 29.91
C GLY A 381 6.31 -21.31 29.58
N GLY A 382 6.69 -20.11 29.18
CA GLY A 382 5.80 -19.10 28.67
C GLY A 382 5.51 -19.32 27.15
N ASN A 383 4.48 -18.66 26.70
CA ASN A 383 4.16 -18.63 25.25
C ASN A 383 4.56 -17.26 24.67
N PRO A 384 5.70 -17.17 23.95
CA PRO A 384 6.19 -15.91 23.40
C PRO A 384 5.27 -15.35 22.31
N ASP A 385 4.47 -16.19 21.63
CA ASP A 385 3.58 -15.75 20.56
C ASP A 385 2.43 -14.88 21.05
N ILE A 386 2.07 -15.00 22.33
CA ILE A 386 1.01 -14.21 22.95
C ILE A 386 1.53 -13.25 24.02
N ASP A 387 2.83 -13.31 24.38
CA ASP A 387 3.45 -12.39 25.33
C ASP A 387 3.67 -11.02 24.71
N VAL A 388 2.96 -10.02 25.22
CA VAL A 388 2.97 -8.66 24.62
C VAL A 388 4.35 -8.01 24.75
N ALA A 389 5.05 -8.18 25.87
CA ALA A 389 6.38 -7.58 26.05
C ALA A 389 7.38 -8.16 25.03
N TYR A 390 7.36 -9.49 24.84
CA TYR A 390 8.18 -10.14 23.83
C TYR A 390 7.81 -9.70 22.40
N GLN A 391 6.50 -9.63 22.08
CA GLN A 391 6.06 -9.18 20.77
C GLN A 391 6.51 -7.73 20.50
N TYR A 392 6.52 -6.85 21.51
CA TYR A 392 6.99 -5.48 21.33
C TYR A 392 8.50 -5.42 21.07
N LEU A 393 9.31 -6.22 21.75
CA LEU A 393 10.73 -6.37 21.41
C LEU A 393 10.89 -6.84 19.97
N ARG A 394 10.17 -7.88 19.58
CA ARG A 394 10.23 -8.48 18.26
C ARG A 394 9.83 -7.51 17.14
N TYR A 395 8.82 -6.69 17.34
CA TYR A 395 8.24 -5.80 16.33
C TYR A 395 8.91 -4.42 16.28
N PHE A 396 9.32 -3.87 17.43
CA PHE A 396 9.62 -2.45 17.50
C PHE A 396 11.00 -2.08 18.04
N PHE A 397 11.60 -2.91 18.90
CA PHE A 397 12.73 -2.45 19.71
C PHE A 397 14.00 -3.25 19.53
N GLU A 398 13.90 -4.56 19.26
CA GLU A 398 15.10 -5.40 19.13
C GLU A 398 15.39 -5.71 17.66
N GLU A 399 16.46 -5.14 17.13
CA GLU A 399 16.87 -5.33 15.73
C GLU A 399 17.77 -6.56 15.53
N ASN A 400 18.44 -7.00 16.60
CA ASN A 400 19.32 -8.17 16.57
C ASN A 400 18.50 -9.46 16.73
N ASP A 401 18.50 -10.30 15.69
CA ASP A 401 17.70 -11.53 15.67
C ASP A 401 18.18 -12.55 16.74
N ASN A 402 19.48 -12.62 17.02
CA ASN A 402 20.03 -13.51 18.06
C ASN A 402 19.59 -13.06 19.46
N GLU A 403 19.61 -11.76 19.74
CA GLU A 403 19.11 -11.20 21.00
C GLU A 403 17.61 -11.43 21.14
N SER A 404 16.84 -11.18 20.06
CA SER A 404 15.40 -11.46 20.05
C SER A 404 15.08 -12.92 20.40
N VAL A 405 15.86 -13.88 19.89
CA VAL A 405 15.70 -15.30 20.24
C VAL A 405 16.08 -15.55 21.70
N SER A 406 17.13 -14.90 22.23
CA SER A 406 17.56 -15.08 23.63
C SER A 406 16.49 -14.66 24.65
N TYR A 407 15.68 -13.64 24.31
CA TYR A 407 14.55 -13.22 25.16
C TYR A 407 13.47 -14.30 25.27
N THR A 408 13.33 -15.22 24.33
CA THR A 408 12.41 -16.36 24.47
C THR A 408 12.78 -17.29 25.65
N HIS A 409 14.04 -17.31 26.02
CA HIS A 409 14.55 -18.06 27.17
C HIS A 409 14.49 -17.26 28.48
N LEU A 410 14.44 -15.92 28.39
CA LEU A 410 14.44 -15.01 29.55
C LEU A 410 13.04 -14.55 29.97
N THR A 411 12.06 -14.59 29.11
CA THR A 411 10.69 -14.12 29.40
C THR A 411 9.94 -14.96 30.41
N LEU A 412 10.66 -15.79 31.07
CA LEU A 412 10.05 -16.70 31.99
C LEU A 412 10.28 -16.19 33.41
N PRO A 413 9.34 -16.25 34.23
CA PRO A 413 8.66 -15.41 35.19
C PRO A 413 9.48 -14.83 36.33
N THR A 414 10.77 -15.03 36.34
CA THR A 414 11.61 -14.66 37.47
C THR A 414 11.77 -13.15 37.70
N ASN A 415 11.42 -12.32 36.70
CA ASN A 415 11.65 -10.87 36.77
C ASN A 415 10.41 -10.03 37.11
N ARG A 416 9.24 -10.63 37.34
CA ARG A 416 8.06 -9.89 37.82
C ARG A 416 7.87 -9.89 39.32
N GLU A 417 8.73 -10.59 40.07
CA GLU A 417 8.73 -10.63 41.53
C GLU A 417 9.71 -9.64 42.20
N VAL A 418 10.25 -8.67 41.43
CA VAL A 418 11.08 -7.60 42.02
C VAL A 418 10.42 -6.24 41.80
#